data_72e5e197ae5b592987cda143b2382a00
#
_entry.id   72e5e197ae5b592987cda143b2382a00
#
_cell.length_a   1.000
_cell.length_b   1.000
_cell.length_c   1.000
_cell.angle_alpha   90.00
_cell.angle_beta   90.00
_cell.angle_gamma   90.00
#
_symmetry.space_group_name_H-M   'P 1'
#
loop_
_entity.id
_entity.type
_entity.pdbx_description
1 polymer ?
#
loop_
_entity_poly.entity_id
_entity_poly.type
_entity_poly.pdbx_seq_one_letter_code
_entity_poly.pdbx_strand_id
1 'polypeptide(L)'
;MSYERRIYQHIIPNLGPTPLNKLTTGDIQQFYTGLKQNGRLLRQEQYGEGLSDQTVRGIHTTFHAALDKAVSEKIIPKNPSDFCRLPSAKAREMQVLSPEEIQRLLIQAKEDGCFELLLLELSTGLRRGEICALQWDDLNFNTGELQVKRQVHRVKGELAVSEPKTKASNRSVILPPPVLMVLSNYKTEINSAWMFPSPLNNDSPRDPAAVRKRLTAILERAGCKRVRFHDLRHTFATLALENGMDVKTLSTIIGHVSTATTLNVYAHVTDETVSYTHLRAHETELHL
;
A
#
# COMPACT_ATOMS: atom_id res chain seq x y z
N MET A 1 3.58 -10.47 -6.50
CA MET A 1 4.16 -11.82 -6.69
C MET A 1 5.33 -11.96 -5.72
N SER A 2 5.41 -13.08 -4.96
CA SER A 2 6.51 -13.35 -4.01
C SER A 2 7.81 -13.72 -4.74
N TYR A 3 8.95 -13.64 -4.05
CA TYR A 3 10.24 -14.08 -4.59
C TYR A 3 10.21 -15.55 -5.03
N GLU A 4 9.68 -16.45 -4.20
CA GLU A 4 9.52 -17.86 -4.52
C GLU A 4 8.78 -18.09 -5.86
N ARG A 5 7.63 -17.40 -6.06
CA ARG A 5 6.89 -17.52 -7.32
C ARG A 5 7.68 -17.02 -8.52
N ARG A 6 8.45 -15.94 -8.37
CA ARG A 6 9.30 -15.45 -9.47
C ARG A 6 10.34 -16.48 -9.85
N ILE A 7 10.95 -17.12 -8.85
CA ILE A 7 12.03 -18.09 -9.04
C ILE A 7 11.45 -19.41 -9.56
N TYR A 8 10.58 -20.06 -8.82
CA TYR A 8 10.12 -21.42 -9.12
C TYR A 8 9.10 -21.51 -10.25
N GLN A 9 8.32 -20.47 -10.48
CA GLN A 9 7.29 -20.51 -11.53
C GLN A 9 7.72 -19.86 -12.85
N HIS A 10 8.74 -19.01 -12.84
CA HIS A 10 9.17 -18.30 -14.05
C HIS A 10 10.65 -18.45 -14.38
N ILE A 11 11.57 -18.23 -13.43
CA ILE A 11 13.01 -18.22 -13.74
C ILE A 11 13.52 -19.65 -13.98
N ILE A 12 13.35 -20.54 -13.01
CA ILE A 12 13.85 -21.92 -13.10
C ILE A 12 13.29 -22.68 -14.30
N PRO A 13 12.00 -22.68 -14.60
CA PRO A 13 11.46 -23.45 -15.72
C PRO A 13 11.99 -23.00 -17.09
N ASN A 14 12.33 -21.70 -17.23
CA ASN A 14 12.75 -21.13 -18.52
C ASN A 14 14.26 -21.02 -18.68
N LEU A 15 14.97 -20.68 -17.62
CA LEU A 15 16.42 -20.40 -17.67
C LEU A 15 17.25 -21.39 -16.87
N GLY A 16 16.66 -22.14 -15.94
CA GLY A 16 17.37 -23.11 -15.09
C GLY A 16 18.14 -24.22 -15.83
N PRO A 17 17.68 -24.72 -16.98
CA PRO A 17 18.44 -25.70 -17.77
C PRO A 17 19.72 -25.13 -18.40
N THR A 18 19.84 -23.80 -18.53
CA THR A 18 20.99 -23.15 -19.15
C THR A 18 22.13 -22.99 -18.16
N PRO A 19 23.31 -23.55 -18.38
CA PRO A 19 24.47 -23.31 -17.54
C PRO A 19 24.80 -21.82 -17.42
N LEU A 20 25.11 -21.35 -16.21
CA LEU A 20 25.26 -19.93 -15.92
C LEU A 20 26.35 -19.24 -16.77
N ASN A 21 27.42 -19.95 -17.10
CA ASN A 21 28.52 -19.47 -17.96
C ASN A 21 28.14 -19.42 -19.46
N LYS A 22 27.02 -20.02 -19.86
CA LYS A 22 26.49 -19.98 -21.24
C LYS A 22 25.29 -19.04 -21.39
N LEU A 23 24.80 -18.52 -20.30
CA LEU A 23 23.62 -17.65 -20.31
C LEU A 23 23.98 -16.30 -20.93
N THR A 24 23.29 -15.93 -22.00
CA THR A 24 23.50 -14.69 -22.74
C THR A 24 22.44 -13.64 -22.48
N THR A 25 22.74 -12.38 -22.80
CA THR A 25 21.73 -11.28 -22.79
C THR A 25 20.57 -11.59 -23.73
N GLY A 26 20.82 -12.26 -24.86
CA GLY A 26 19.79 -12.67 -25.81
C GLY A 26 18.78 -13.65 -25.20
N ASP A 27 19.26 -14.67 -24.50
CA ASP A 27 18.41 -15.66 -23.83
C ASP A 27 17.50 -14.99 -22.78
N ILE A 28 18.06 -14.07 -22.00
CA ILE A 28 17.32 -13.33 -20.98
C ILE A 28 16.29 -12.39 -21.63
N GLN A 29 16.64 -11.72 -22.72
CA GLN A 29 15.72 -10.85 -23.44
C GLN A 29 14.56 -11.64 -24.06
N GLN A 30 14.85 -12.81 -24.65
CA GLN A 30 13.81 -13.71 -25.16
C GLN A 30 12.88 -14.19 -24.04
N PHE A 31 13.43 -14.54 -22.88
CA PHE A 31 12.65 -14.88 -21.70
C PHE A 31 11.69 -13.75 -21.29
N TYR A 32 12.16 -12.49 -21.21
CA TYR A 32 11.26 -11.36 -20.87
C TYR A 32 10.20 -11.12 -21.92
N THR A 33 10.51 -11.32 -23.19
CA THR A 33 9.54 -11.23 -24.28
C THR A 33 8.48 -12.32 -24.15
N GLY A 34 8.89 -13.55 -23.87
CA GLY A 34 7.96 -14.67 -23.62
C GLY A 34 7.05 -14.42 -22.40
N LEU A 35 7.60 -13.86 -21.32
CA LEU A 35 6.79 -13.48 -20.15
C LEU A 35 5.69 -12.45 -20.49
N LYS A 36 5.96 -11.54 -21.41
CA LYS A 36 4.98 -10.54 -21.89
C LYS A 36 3.89 -11.15 -22.75
N GLN A 37 4.19 -12.19 -23.50
CA GLN A 37 3.27 -12.83 -24.43
C GLN A 37 2.38 -13.86 -23.72
N ASN A 38 2.97 -14.80 -23.00
CA ASN A 38 2.30 -15.98 -22.45
C ASN A 38 2.77 -16.39 -21.03
N GLY A 39 3.40 -15.48 -20.30
CA GLY A 39 3.98 -15.80 -18.98
C GLY A 39 2.96 -15.92 -17.84
N ARG A 40 1.68 -15.70 -18.06
CA ARG A 40 0.66 -15.78 -17.00
C ARG A 40 0.19 -17.23 -16.80
N LEU A 41 0.36 -17.74 -15.59
CA LEU A 41 -0.01 -19.11 -15.23
C LEU A 41 -1.43 -19.25 -14.64
N LEU A 42 -2.02 -18.17 -14.13
CA LEU A 42 -3.31 -18.18 -13.46
C LEU A 42 -4.18 -17.01 -13.94
N ARG A 43 -5.51 -17.25 -14.06
CA ARG A 43 -6.50 -16.23 -14.46
C ARG A 43 -6.23 -15.61 -15.83
N GLN A 44 -5.84 -16.44 -16.79
CA GLN A 44 -5.58 -16.01 -18.16
C GLN A 44 -6.84 -15.44 -18.81
N GLU A 45 -8.00 -16.05 -18.58
CA GLU A 45 -9.31 -15.59 -19.08
C GLU A 45 -9.63 -14.16 -18.64
N GLN A 46 -9.24 -13.78 -17.41
CA GLN A 46 -9.57 -12.47 -16.84
C GLN A 46 -8.57 -11.37 -17.20
N TYR A 47 -7.29 -11.71 -17.41
CA TYR A 47 -6.19 -10.73 -17.51
C TYR A 47 -5.29 -10.94 -18.74
N GLY A 48 -5.66 -11.87 -19.64
CA GLY A 48 -4.85 -12.28 -20.79
C GLY A 48 -3.66 -13.16 -20.41
N GLU A 49 -2.99 -13.70 -21.40
CA GLU A 49 -1.90 -14.68 -21.22
C GLU A 49 -0.58 -14.06 -20.76
N GLY A 50 -0.33 -12.80 -21.10
CA GLY A 50 0.89 -12.09 -20.79
C GLY A 50 0.96 -11.54 -19.35
N LEU A 51 2.16 -11.41 -18.82
CA LEU A 51 2.40 -10.72 -17.56
C LEU A 51 2.42 -9.19 -17.75
N SER A 52 2.00 -8.46 -16.71
CA SER A 52 2.11 -7.00 -16.69
C SER A 52 3.57 -6.54 -16.69
N ASP A 53 3.85 -5.35 -17.23
CA ASP A 53 5.17 -4.74 -17.26
C ASP A 53 5.82 -4.71 -15.88
N GLN A 54 5.06 -4.32 -14.86
CA GLN A 54 5.52 -4.30 -13.48
C GLN A 54 5.90 -5.69 -12.95
N THR A 55 5.19 -6.74 -13.38
CA THR A 55 5.53 -8.11 -12.97
C THR A 55 6.82 -8.58 -13.64
N VAL A 56 7.00 -8.31 -14.94
CA VAL A 56 8.25 -8.63 -15.66
C VAL A 56 9.43 -7.89 -15.04
N ARG A 57 9.29 -6.60 -14.76
CA ARG A 57 10.32 -5.83 -14.05
C ARG A 57 10.64 -6.41 -12.67
N GLY A 58 9.63 -6.86 -11.94
CA GLY A 58 9.85 -7.52 -10.65
C GLY A 58 10.59 -8.85 -10.77
N ILE A 59 10.35 -9.63 -11.83
CA ILE A 59 11.10 -10.85 -12.13
C ILE A 59 12.55 -10.51 -12.48
N HIS A 60 12.76 -9.50 -13.35
CA HIS A 60 14.09 -9.00 -13.67
C HIS A 60 14.86 -8.59 -12.41
N THR A 61 14.29 -7.74 -11.54
CA THR A 61 14.96 -7.30 -10.30
C THR A 61 15.42 -8.47 -9.44
N THR A 62 14.60 -9.53 -9.35
CA THR A 62 14.96 -10.74 -8.59
C THR A 62 16.10 -11.50 -9.24
N PHE A 63 16.05 -11.66 -10.57
CA PHE A 63 17.03 -12.40 -11.33
C PHE A 63 18.35 -11.64 -11.46
N HIS A 64 18.31 -10.35 -11.75
CA HIS A 64 19.45 -9.45 -11.81
C HIS A 64 20.25 -9.48 -10.50
N ALA A 65 19.57 -9.36 -9.34
CA ALA A 65 20.24 -9.44 -8.05
C ALA A 65 20.95 -10.79 -7.80
N ALA A 66 20.37 -11.89 -8.30
CA ALA A 66 21.03 -13.21 -8.22
C ALA A 66 22.28 -13.29 -9.12
N LEU A 67 22.21 -12.71 -10.33
CA LEU A 67 23.35 -12.65 -11.24
C LEU A 67 24.45 -11.71 -10.72
N ASP A 68 24.10 -10.56 -10.13
CA ASP A 68 25.06 -9.66 -9.46
C ASP A 68 25.81 -10.39 -8.33
N LYS A 69 25.07 -11.21 -7.57
CA LYS A 69 25.69 -12.04 -6.54
C LYS A 69 26.68 -13.03 -7.15
N ALA A 70 26.35 -13.67 -8.27
CA ALA A 70 27.25 -14.56 -8.99
C ALA A 70 28.49 -13.84 -9.52
N VAL A 71 28.37 -12.58 -9.97
CA VAL A 71 29.52 -11.74 -10.35
C VAL A 71 30.39 -11.43 -9.13
N SER A 72 29.77 -11.03 -8.00
CA SER A 72 30.49 -10.71 -6.76
C SER A 72 31.27 -11.91 -6.20
N GLU A 73 30.75 -13.12 -6.41
CA GLU A 73 31.38 -14.39 -6.04
C GLU A 73 32.35 -14.93 -7.11
N LYS A 74 32.55 -14.18 -8.20
CA LYS A 74 33.45 -14.53 -9.32
C LYS A 74 33.06 -15.83 -10.06
N ILE A 75 31.76 -16.21 -10.00
CA ILE A 75 31.24 -17.37 -10.74
C ILE A 75 31.08 -17.01 -12.22
N ILE A 76 30.68 -15.75 -12.52
CA ILE A 76 30.64 -15.21 -13.87
C ILE A 76 31.37 -13.86 -13.92
N PRO A 77 31.94 -13.48 -15.08
CA PRO A 77 32.73 -12.25 -15.18
C PRO A 77 31.87 -10.96 -15.24
N LYS A 78 30.64 -11.03 -15.69
CA LYS A 78 29.70 -9.90 -15.84
C LYS A 78 28.26 -10.38 -15.76
N ASN A 79 27.37 -9.46 -15.40
CA ASN A 79 25.95 -9.75 -15.35
C ASN A 79 25.33 -9.69 -16.78
N PRO A 80 24.86 -10.82 -17.36
CA PRO A 80 24.29 -10.80 -18.70
C PRO A 80 22.94 -10.07 -18.79
N SER A 81 22.30 -9.73 -17.67
CA SER A 81 21.02 -9.00 -17.65
C SER A 81 21.14 -7.47 -17.66
N ASP A 82 22.36 -6.89 -17.54
CA ASP A 82 22.60 -5.44 -17.49
C ASP A 82 22.06 -4.70 -18.71
N PHE A 83 22.18 -5.30 -19.88
CA PHE A 83 21.78 -4.66 -21.14
C PHE A 83 20.41 -5.11 -21.66
N CYS A 84 19.63 -5.81 -20.84
CA CYS A 84 18.28 -6.20 -21.23
C CYS A 84 17.34 -5.00 -21.27
N ARG A 85 16.52 -4.94 -22.31
CA ARG A 85 15.45 -3.92 -22.43
C ARG A 85 14.22 -4.37 -21.64
N LEU A 86 13.87 -3.58 -20.65
CA LEU A 86 12.69 -3.82 -19.84
C LEU A 86 11.48 -3.05 -20.40
N PRO A 87 10.26 -3.59 -20.24
CA PRO A 87 9.06 -2.86 -20.61
C PRO A 87 8.94 -1.57 -19.75
N SER A 88 8.32 -0.52 -20.30
CA SER A 88 8.19 0.76 -19.61
C SER A 88 7.36 0.61 -18.35
N ALA A 89 7.84 1.18 -17.24
CA ALA A 89 7.04 1.25 -16.02
C ALA A 89 6.11 2.47 -16.12
N LYS A 90 4.90 2.29 -16.65
CA LYS A 90 3.88 3.33 -16.47
C LYS A 90 3.50 3.37 -15.00
N ALA A 91 3.77 4.48 -14.34
CA ALA A 91 3.25 4.73 -13.00
C ALA A 91 1.71 4.67 -13.09
N ARG A 92 1.08 3.89 -12.22
CA ARG A 92 -0.37 3.89 -12.14
C ARG A 92 -0.77 5.15 -11.39
N GLU A 93 -1.62 5.95 -12.00
CA GLU A 93 -2.17 7.15 -11.40
C GLU A 93 -2.83 6.82 -10.04
N MET A 94 -2.51 7.62 -9.04
CA MET A 94 -3.12 7.50 -7.72
C MET A 94 -4.57 7.96 -7.81
N GLN A 95 -5.46 7.19 -7.20
CA GLN A 95 -6.87 7.54 -7.13
C GLN A 95 -7.18 8.10 -5.74
N VAL A 96 -7.58 9.37 -5.68
CA VAL A 96 -7.97 10.08 -4.46
C VAL A 96 -9.47 10.27 -4.48
N LEU A 97 -10.18 9.96 -3.38
CA LEU A 97 -11.62 10.21 -3.25
C LEU A 97 -11.88 11.70 -3.00
N SER A 98 -12.92 12.24 -3.63
CA SER A 98 -13.39 13.60 -3.31
C SER A 98 -14.08 13.64 -1.93
N PRO A 99 -14.24 14.83 -1.31
CA PRO A 99 -14.98 14.98 -0.05
C PRO A 99 -16.39 14.38 -0.11
N GLU A 100 -17.11 14.55 -1.23
CA GLU A 100 -18.45 14.01 -1.43
C GLU A 100 -18.43 12.48 -1.56
N GLU A 101 -17.40 11.91 -2.20
CA GLU A 101 -17.20 10.46 -2.28
C GLU A 101 -16.87 9.88 -0.90
N ILE A 102 -16.06 10.57 -0.09
CA ILE A 102 -15.76 10.17 1.29
C ILE A 102 -17.03 10.15 2.13
N GLN A 103 -17.88 11.18 2.02
CA GLN A 103 -19.15 11.24 2.73
C GLN A 103 -20.05 10.05 2.37
N ARG A 104 -20.25 9.78 1.07
CA ARG A 104 -21.05 8.63 0.61
C ARG A 104 -20.45 7.30 1.07
N LEU A 105 -19.12 7.16 0.99
CA LEU A 105 -18.42 5.97 1.47
C LEU A 105 -18.68 5.73 2.96
N LEU A 106 -18.58 6.75 3.80
CA LEU A 106 -18.77 6.62 5.25
C LEU A 106 -20.25 6.34 5.61
N ILE A 107 -21.21 6.94 4.91
CA ILE A 107 -22.64 6.63 5.07
C ILE A 107 -22.88 5.14 4.77
N GLN A 108 -22.43 4.65 3.61
CA GLN A 108 -22.58 3.25 3.23
C GLN A 108 -21.79 2.31 4.17
N ALA A 109 -20.62 2.73 4.61
CA ALA A 109 -19.82 1.96 5.57
C ALA A 109 -20.53 1.76 6.91
N LYS A 110 -21.36 2.71 7.35
CA LYS A 110 -22.16 2.60 8.57
C LYS A 110 -23.23 1.52 8.42
N GLU A 111 -23.94 1.49 7.31
CA GLU A 111 -24.91 0.43 6.99
C GLU A 111 -24.27 -0.94 6.92
N ASP A 112 -23.02 -1.00 6.48
CA ASP A 112 -22.24 -2.23 6.31
C ASP A 112 -21.47 -2.67 7.56
N GLY A 113 -21.53 -1.95 8.67
CA GLY A 113 -20.78 -2.26 9.89
C GLY A 113 -19.25 -2.19 9.69
N CYS A 114 -18.79 -1.18 8.93
CA CYS A 114 -17.38 -0.93 8.66
C CYS A 114 -17.00 0.53 8.86
N PHE A 115 -17.90 1.34 9.44
CA PHE A 115 -17.73 2.80 9.58
C PHE A 115 -16.47 3.14 10.37
N GLU A 116 -16.28 2.58 11.55
CA GLU A 116 -15.20 2.92 12.48
C GLU A 116 -13.84 2.58 11.88
N LEU A 117 -13.75 1.45 11.18
CA LEU A 117 -12.51 1.04 10.50
C LEU A 117 -12.17 2.01 9.36
N LEU A 118 -13.14 2.37 8.52
CA LEU A 118 -12.89 3.26 7.39
C LEU A 118 -12.70 4.72 7.83
N LEU A 119 -13.40 5.16 8.88
CA LEU A 119 -13.17 6.48 9.49
C LEU A 119 -11.75 6.58 10.04
N LEU A 120 -11.28 5.56 10.79
CA LEU A 120 -9.92 5.54 11.32
C LEU A 120 -8.87 5.52 10.19
N GLU A 121 -9.09 4.75 9.13
CA GLU A 121 -8.20 4.73 7.97
C GLU A 121 -8.10 6.11 7.31
N LEU A 122 -9.23 6.76 7.04
CA LEU A 122 -9.28 8.09 6.42
C LEU A 122 -8.76 9.21 7.34
N SER A 123 -8.64 8.95 8.64
CA SER A 123 -8.11 9.91 9.62
C SER A 123 -6.62 9.70 9.92
N THR A 124 -6.03 8.57 9.54
CA THR A 124 -4.66 8.20 9.93
C THR A 124 -3.79 7.73 8.78
N GLY A 125 -4.40 7.27 7.70
CA GLY A 125 -3.70 6.68 6.57
C GLY A 125 -2.87 5.44 6.93
N LEU A 126 -3.30 4.62 7.87
CA LEU A 126 -2.60 3.40 8.29
C LEU A 126 -2.53 2.38 7.15
N ARG A 127 -1.48 1.56 7.14
CA ARG A 127 -1.47 0.42 6.21
C ARG A 127 -2.55 -0.58 6.59
N ARG A 128 -3.20 -1.21 5.60
CA ARG A 128 -4.28 -2.19 5.83
C ARG A 128 -3.92 -3.26 6.85
N GLY A 129 -2.70 -3.77 6.85
CA GLY A 129 -2.24 -4.75 7.84
C GLY A 129 -2.05 -4.16 9.23
N GLU A 130 -1.72 -2.88 9.34
CA GLU A 130 -1.58 -2.17 10.60
C GLU A 130 -2.94 -1.95 11.24
N ILE A 131 -3.92 -1.39 10.51
CA ILE A 131 -5.26 -1.13 11.06
C ILE A 131 -5.97 -2.42 11.48
N CYS A 132 -5.80 -3.54 10.75
CA CYS A 132 -6.33 -4.84 11.13
C CYS A 132 -5.66 -5.43 12.39
N ALA A 133 -4.47 -4.93 12.77
CA ALA A 133 -3.71 -5.42 13.91
C ALA A 133 -3.85 -4.56 15.19
N LEU A 134 -4.67 -3.52 15.15
CA LEU A 134 -4.88 -2.64 16.30
C LEU A 134 -5.63 -3.37 17.43
N GLN A 135 -5.16 -3.13 18.64
CA GLN A 135 -5.79 -3.56 19.89
C GLN A 135 -6.22 -2.33 20.70
N TRP A 136 -7.19 -2.51 21.59
CA TRP A 136 -7.65 -1.40 22.42
C TRP A 136 -6.56 -0.83 23.34
N ASP A 137 -5.60 -1.66 23.75
CA ASP A 137 -4.45 -1.24 24.57
C ASP A 137 -3.40 -0.40 23.78
N ASP A 138 -3.57 -0.30 22.47
CA ASP A 138 -2.73 0.59 21.65
C ASP A 138 -3.24 2.04 21.66
N LEU A 139 -4.48 2.28 22.11
CA LEU A 139 -5.11 3.60 22.13
C LEU A 139 -5.24 4.11 23.57
N ASN A 140 -4.60 5.25 23.84
CA ASN A 140 -4.84 6.02 25.06
C ASN A 140 -5.96 7.04 24.80
N PHE A 141 -7.15 6.79 25.35
CA PHE A 141 -8.31 7.66 25.18
C PHE A 141 -8.15 9.04 25.82
N ASN A 142 -7.29 9.19 26.84
CA ASN A 142 -7.07 10.46 27.52
C ASN A 142 -6.19 11.40 26.68
N THR A 143 -5.17 10.86 26.04
CA THR A 143 -4.21 11.65 25.24
C THR A 143 -4.52 11.63 23.73
N GLY A 144 -5.37 10.70 23.29
CA GLY A 144 -5.64 10.46 21.87
C GLY A 144 -4.51 9.74 21.13
N GLU A 145 -3.47 9.28 21.85
CA GLU A 145 -2.32 8.62 21.22
C GLU A 145 -2.65 7.18 20.83
N LEU A 146 -2.55 6.88 19.55
CA LEU A 146 -2.65 5.54 18.96
C LEU A 146 -1.26 5.05 18.56
N GLN A 147 -0.83 3.92 19.12
CA GLN A 147 0.47 3.32 18.84
C GLN A 147 0.35 2.20 17.81
N VAL A 148 1.10 2.30 16.71
CA VAL A 148 1.15 1.30 15.64
C VAL A 148 2.32 0.36 15.92
N LYS A 149 2.05 -0.80 16.55
CA LYS A 149 3.07 -1.76 17.01
C LYS A 149 3.07 -3.07 16.23
N ARG A 150 2.03 -3.36 15.46
CA ARG A 150 1.79 -4.68 14.86
C ARG A 150 1.22 -4.54 13.45
N GLN A 151 1.34 -5.61 12.69
CA GLN A 151 0.67 -5.77 11.41
C GLN A 151 0.16 -7.21 11.23
N VAL A 152 -0.98 -7.34 10.55
CA VAL A 152 -1.54 -8.63 10.13
C VAL A 152 -1.22 -8.86 8.65
N HIS A 153 -0.75 -10.05 8.34
CA HIS A 153 -0.50 -10.49 6.96
C HIS A 153 -0.79 -11.99 6.83
N ARG A 154 -0.79 -12.50 5.59
CA ARG A 154 -0.94 -13.94 5.37
C ARG A 154 0.40 -14.60 5.06
N VAL A 155 0.67 -15.71 5.76
CA VAL A 155 1.81 -16.59 5.52
C VAL A 155 1.25 -17.97 5.20
N LYS A 156 1.57 -18.50 4.03
CA LYS A 156 1.07 -19.81 3.56
C LYS A 156 -0.45 -20.02 3.69
N GLY A 157 -1.22 -18.92 3.59
CA GLY A 157 -2.68 -18.96 3.67
C GLY A 157 -3.26 -18.65 5.05
N GLU A 158 -2.48 -18.71 6.11
CA GLU A 158 -2.88 -18.40 7.49
C GLU A 158 -2.62 -16.94 7.86
N LEU A 159 -3.40 -16.40 8.79
CA LEU A 159 -3.17 -15.06 9.34
C LEU A 159 -2.00 -15.12 10.33
N ALA A 160 -1.05 -14.23 10.13
CA ALA A 160 0.07 -14.04 11.06
C ALA A 160 0.11 -12.58 11.52
N VAL A 161 0.32 -12.40 12.82
CA VAL A 161 0.60 -11.11 13.44
C VAL A 161 2.10 -10.99 13.62
N SER A 162 2.69 -9.90 13.22
CA SER A 162 4.12 -9.63 13.39
C SER A 162 4.37 -8.17 13.73
N GLU A 163 5.50 -7.92 14.33
CA GLU A 163 6.01 -6.56 14.46
C GLU A 163 6.32 -5.96 13.08
N PRO A 164 6.28 -4.64 12.94
CA PRO A 164 6.66 -3.97 11.72
C PRO A 164 8.14 -4.21 11.39
N LYS A 165 8.45 -4.41 10.10
CA LYS A 165 9.81 -4.74 9.64
C LYS A 165 10.86 -3.65 9.87
N THR A 166 10.47 -2.42 10.14
CA THR A 166 11.38 -1.28 10.34
C THR A 166 11.01 -0.49 11.59
N LYS A 167 12.01 0.11 12.25
CA LYS A 167 11.79 1.01 13.41
C LYS A 167 10.87 2.19 13.06
N ALA A 168 10.93 2.72 11.84
CA ALA A 168 10.05 3.80 11.36
C ALA A 168 8.58 3.38 11.24
N SER A 169 8.28 2.09 11.25
CA SER A 169 6.90 1.58 11.23
C SER A 169 6.29 1.47 12.64
N ASN A 170 7.12 1.51 13.69
CA ASN A 170 6.64 1.65 15.07
C ASN A 170 6.53 3.15 15.37
N ARG A 171 5.31 3.65 15.37
CA ARG A 171 5.01 5.08 15.49
C ARG A 171 3.73 5.33 16.25
N SER A 172 3.59 6.54 16.76
CA SER A 172 2.35 7.04 17.36
C SER A 172 1.66 8.03 16.44
N VAL A 173 0.34 8.02 16.45
CA VAL A 173 -0.53 8.95 15.74
C VAL A 173 -1.50 9.54 16.75
N ILE A 174 -1.68 10.86 16.75
CA ILE A 174 -2.67 11.51 17.61
C ILE A 174 -3.99 11.56 16.84
N LEU A 175 -5.04 10.98 17.44
CA LEU A 175 -6.37 10.97 16.86
C LEU A 175 -7.14 12.25 17.23
N PRO A 176 -7.90 12.84 16.27
CA PRO A 176 -8.79 13.96 16.56
C PRO A 176 -9.90 13.57 17.54
N PRO A 177 -10.36 14.51 18.41
CA PRO A 177 -11.41 14.23 19.40
C PRO A 177 -12.70 13.60 18.85
N PRO A 178 -13.22 13.99 17.65
CA PRO A 178 -14.38 13.33 17.07
C PRO A 178 -14.18 11.86 16.77
N VAL A 179 -12.96 11.47 16.31
CA VAL A 179 -12.62 10.07 16.04
C VAL A 179 -12.53 9.27 17.34
N LEU A 180 -11.95 9.86 18.39
CA LEU A 180 -11.88 9.24 19.71
C LEU A 180 -13.28 8.98 20.28
N MET A 181 -14.19 9.91 20.13
CA MET A 181 -15.58 9.75 20.59
C MET A 181 -16.28 8.59 19.88
N VAL A 182 -16.11 8.48 18.56
CA VAL A 182 -16.67 7.36 17.77
C VAL A 182 -16.08 6.03 18.24
N LEU A 183 -14.74 5.97 18.39
CA LEU A 183 -14.06 4.74 18.84
C LEU A 183 -14.40 4.37 20.29
N SER A 184 -14.63 5.36 21.16
CA SER A 184 -15.07 5.12 22.54
C SER A 184 -16.44 4.44 22.59
N ASN A 185 -17.39 4.93 21.79
CA ASN A 185 -18.72 4.32 21.66
C ASN A 185 -18.62 2.91 21.06
N TYR A 186 -17.86 2.76 19.97
CA TYR A 186 -17.64 1.46 19.33
C TYR A 186 -17.01 0.42 20.27
N LYS A 187 -16.09 0.84 21.14
CA LYS A 187 -15.47 -0.03 22.14
C LYS A 187 -16.49 -0.70 23.07
N THR A 188 -17.58 -0.01 23.43
CA THR A 188 -18.62 -0.57 24.32
C THR A 188 -19.39 -1.72 23.67
N GLU A 189 -19.39 -1.80 22.34
CA GLU A 189 -20.09 -2.83 21.57
C GLU A 189 -19.20 -4.04 21.26
N ILE A 190 -17.87 -3.89 21.40
CA ILE A 190 -16.88 -4.90 20.98
C ILE A 190 -16.29 -5.63 22.19
N ASN A 191 -16.63 -6.90 22.33
CA ASN A 191 -16.03 -7.79 23.32
C ASN A 191 -14.82 -8.53 22.73
N SER A 192 -13.71 -7.83 22.54
CA SER A 192 -12.46 -8.36 21.98
C SER A 192 -11.29 -7.48 22.41
N ALA A 193 -10.08 -8.03 22.49
CA ALA A 193 -8.86 -7.24 22.62
C ALA A 193 -8.54 -6.46 21.31
N TRP A 194 -8.97 -6.99 20.17
CA TRP A 194 -8.79 -6.36 18.87
C TRP A 194 -9.81 -5.22 18.66
N MET A 195 -9.38 -4.08 18.15
CA MET A 195 -10.30 -3.01 17.76
C MET A 195 -11.25 -3.46 16.66
N PHE A 196 -10.73 -4.21 15.69
CA PHE A 196 -11.49 -4.73 14.56
C PHE A 196 -11.35 -6.26 14.51
N PRO A 197 -12.12 -7.00 15.31
CA PRO A 197 -12.05 -8.46 15.36
C PRO A 197 -12.58 -9.09 14.07
N SER A 198 -12.23 -10.33 13.84
CA SER A 198 -12.85 -11.17 12.81
C SER A 198 -14.33 -11.39 13.13
N PRO A 199 -15.26 -11.26 12.16
CA PRO A 199 -16.66 -11.58 12.38
C PRO A 199 -16.92 -13.05 12.70
N LEU A 200 -15.94 -13.93 12.43
CA LEU A 200 -16.04 -15.38 12.67
C LEU A 200 -15.43 -15.80 14.01
N ASN A 201 -14.54 -15.00 14.58
CA ASN A 201 -13.84 -15.29 15.82
C ASN A 201 -13.32 -14.00 16.47
N ASN A 202 -13.93 -13.59 17.57
CA ASN A 202 -13.57 -12.36 18.28
C ASN A 202 -12.14 -12.36 18.85
N ASP A 203 -11.52 -13.52 19.03
CA ASP A 203 -10.14 -13.64 19.52
C ASP A 203 -9.09 -13.49 18.41
N SER A 204 -9.54 -13.30 17.18
CA SER A 204 -8.68 -13.14 16.01
C SER A 204 -8.82 -11.76 15.37
N PRO A 205 -7.74 -11.20 14.83
CA PRO A 205 -7.82 -9.94 14.08
C PRO A 205 -8.60 -10.12 12.77
N ARG A 206 -9.14 -9.05 12.25
CA ARG A 206 -9.82 -9.06 10.95
C ARG A 206 -8.83 -9.35 9.81
N ASP A 207 -9.23 -10.24 8.90
CA ASP A 207 -8.42 -10.55 7.73
C ASP A 207 -8.31 -9.34 6.78
N PRO A 208 -7.08 -8.86 6.48
CA PRO A 208 -6.88 -7.78 5.53
C PRO A 208 -7.46 -8.06 4.12
N ALA A 209 -7.58 -9.33 3.72
CA ALA A 209 -8.20 -9.68 2.43
C ALA A 209 -9.72 -9.49 2.49
N ALA A 210 -10.36 -9.80 3.63
CA ALA A 210 -11.79 -9.55 3.84
C ALA A 210 -12.10 -8.04 3.85
N VAL A 211 -11.28 -7.22 4.53
CA VAL A 211 -11.41 -5.76 4.51
C VAL A 211 -11.35 -5.20 3.09
N ARG A 212 -10.41 -5.68 2.26
CA ARG A 212 -10.33 -5.27 0.86
C ARG A 212 -11.59 -5.62 0.06
N LYS A 213 -12.13 -6.84 0.24
CA LYS A 213 -13.36 -7.25 -0.45
C LYS A 213 -14.55 -6.40 -0.01
N ARG A 214 -14.66 -6.14 1.30
CA ARG A 214 -15.73 -5.33 1.87
C ARG A 214 -15.67 -3.89 1.35
N LEU A 215 -14.50 -3.25 1.34
CA LEU A 215 -14.32 -1.91 0.75
C LEU A 215 -14.79 -1.86 -0.70
N THR A 216 -14.44 -2.86 -1.52
CA THR A 216 -14.88 -2.88 -2.93
C THR A 216 -16.41 -2.89 -3.04
N ALA A 217 -17.10 -3.69 -2.22
CA ALA A 217 -18.56 -3.75 -2.22
C ALA A 217 -19.21 -2.46 -1.68
N ILE A 218 -18.61 -1.84 -0.65
CA ILE A 218 -19.08 -0.55 -0.10
C ILE A 218 -18.96 0.56 -1.15
N LEU A 219 -17.81 0.69 -1.83
CA LEU A 219 -17.61 1.68 -2.89
C LEU A 219 -18.60 1.55 -4.03
N GLU A 220 -18.91 0.32 -4.43
CA GLU A 220 -19.88 0.03 -5.48
C GLU A 220 -21.28 0.47 -5.07
N ARG A 221 -21.74 0.14 -3.85
CA ARG A 221 -23.05 0.57 -3.31
C ARG A 221 -23.14 2.07 -3.06
N ALA A 222 -22.04 2.70 -2.64
CA ALA A 222 -21.95 4.13 -2.44
C ALA A 222 -21.91 4.95 -3.74
N GLY A 223 -21.84 4.29 -4.91
CA GLY A 223 -21.67 4.96 -6.20
C GLY A 223 -20.36 5.75 -6.29
N CYS A 224 -19.33 5.28 -5.61
CA CYS A 224 -18.01 5.89 -5.62
C CYS A 224 -17.09 5.23 -6.67
N LYS A 225 -16.09 5.96 -7.14
CA LYS A 225 -15.08 5.36 -8.01
C LYS A 225 -14.34 4.23 -7.29
N ARG A 226 -13.92 3.24 -8.06
CA ARG A 226 -13.22 2.07 -7.53
C ARG A 226 -11.79 2.41 -7.15
N VAL A 227 -11.51 2.51 -5.86
CA VAL A 227 -10.17 2.70 -5.30
C VAL A 227 -9.69 1.45 -4.55
N ARG A 228 -8.38 1.30 -4.40
CA ARG A 228 -7.80 0.25 -3.56
C ARG A 228 -7.77 0.73 -2.11
N PHE A 229 -7.65 -0.18 -1.15
CA PHE A 229 -7.47 0.21 0.25
C PHE A 229 -6.27 1.15 0.47
N HIS A 230 -5.18 0.94 -0.26
CA HIS A 230 -4.02 1.82 -0.17
C HIS A 230 -4.26 3.23 -0.74
N ASP A 231 -5.23 3.37 -1.64
CA ASP A 231 -5.61 4.68 -2.19
C ASP A 231 -6.39 5.52 -1.15
N LEU A 232 -7.00 4.91 -0.11
CA LEU A 232 -7.56 5.64 1.03
C LEU A 232 -6.48 6.37 1.84
N ARG A 233 -5.32 5.73 2.00
CA ARG A 233 -4.14 6.37 2.61
C ARG A 233 -3.62 7.52 1.74
N HIS A 234 -3.68 7.40 0.40
CA HIS A 234 -3.36 8.50 -0.49
C HIS A 234 -4.40 9.63 -0.36
N THR A 235 -5.68 9.29 -0.22
CA THR A 235 -6.76 10.26 0.06
C THR A 235 -6.48 11.03 1.35
N PHE A 236 -6.17 10.34 2.46
CA PHE A 236 -5.78 10.98 3.72
C PHE A 236 -4.59 11.92 3.52
N ALA A 237 -3.53 11.44 2.87
CA ALA A 237 -2.30 12.22 2.71
C ALA A 237 -2.50 13.46 1.84
N THR A 238 -3.27 13.36 0.75
CA THR A 238 -3.62 14.49 -0.12
C THR A 238 -4.43 15.53 0.66
N LEU A 239 -5.51 15.13 1.33
CA LEU A 239 -6.33 16.02 2.12
C LEU A 239 -5.57 16.68 3.28
N ALA A 240 -4.65 15.95 3.92
CA ALA A 240 -3.84 16.50 5.00
C ALA A 240 -2.92 17.62 4.48
N LEU A 241 -2.29 17.44 3.31
CA LEU A 241 -1.46 18.47 2.68
C LEU A 241 -2.29 19.67 2.20
N GLU A 242 -3.43 19.43 1.55
CA GLU A 242 -4.36 20.48 1.12
C GLU A 242 -4.87 21.33 2.30
N ASN A 243 -5.00 20.73 3.49
CA ASN A 243 -5.36 21.41 4.72
C ASN A 243 -4.15 21.94 5.52
N GLY A 244 -2.97 22.06 4.91
CA GLY A 244 -1.81 22.73 5.46
C GLY A 244 -0.92 21.89 6.40
N MET A 245 -1.10 20.58 6.44
CA MET A 245 -0.18 19.71 7.19
C MET A 245 1.20 19.72 6.51
N ASP A 246 2.27 19.96 7.28
CA ASP A 246 3.61 19.89 6.72
C ASP A 246 4.05 18.47 6.34
N VAL A 247 4.88 18.36 5.31
CA VAL A 247 5.33 17.08 4.72
C VAL A 247 6.07 16.19 5.72
N LYS A 248 6.79 16.76 6.67
CA LYS A 248 7.56 16.03 7.68
C LYS A 248 6.62 15.36 8.68
N THR A 249 5.63 16.10 9.16
CA THR A 249 4.55 15.58 10.04
C THR A 249 3.78 14.48 9.33
N LEU A 250 3.32 14.71 8.09
CA LEU A 250 2.64 13.70 7.30
C LEU A 250 3.50 12.44 7.13
N SER A 251 4.78 12.59 6.74
CA SER A 251 5.71 11.45 6.58
C SER A 251 5.83 10.61 7.84
N THR A 252 5.84 11.26 9.00
CA THR A 252 5.88 10.60 10.31
C THR A 252 4.59 9.81 10.57
N ILE A 253 3.43 10.45 10.38
CA ILE A 253 2.11 9.84 10.60
C ILE A 253 1.93 8.60 9.72
N ILE A 254 2.20 8.72 8.41
CA ILE A 254 2.04 7.61 7.48
C ILE A 254 3.20 6.60 7.56
N GLY A 255 4.28 6.89 8.27
CA GLY A 255 5.42 5.97 8.47
C GLY A 255 6.17 5.69 7.16
N HIS A 256 6.53 6.74 6.41
CA HIS A 256 7.50 6.65 5.34
C HIS A 256 8.93 6.64 5.90
N VAL A 257 9.80 5.82 5.32
CA VAL A 257 11.21 5.73 5.75
C VAL A 257 11.96 7.04 5.51
N SER A 258 11.51 7.85 4.55
CA SER A 258 12.14 9.10 4.15
C SER A 258 11.07 10.12 3.73
N THR A 259 11.25 11.38 4.14
CA THR A 259 10.42 12.52 3.68
C THR A 259 10.49 12.68 2.16
N ALA A 260 11.60 12.34 1.53
CA ALA A 260 11.74 12.32 0.07
C ALA A 260 10.73 11.38 -0.58
N THR A 261 10.37 10.26 0.06
CA THR A 261 9.31 9.38 -0.46
C THR A 261 7.96 10.08 -0.46
N THR A 262 7.62 10.85 0.58
CA THR A 262 6.39 11.63 0.67
C THR A 262 6.39 12.73 -0.39
N LEU A 263 7.46 13.49 -0.50
CA LEU A 263 7.61 14.52 -1.53
C LEU A 263 7.45 13.97 -2.94
N ASN A 264 8.17 12.90 -3.30
CA ASN A 264 8.08 12.30 -4.64
C ASN A 264 6.68 11.79 -4.99
N VAL A 265 5.92 11.35 -3.99
CA VAL A 265 4.56 10.82 -4.18
C VAL A 265 3.52 11.94 -4.28
N TYR A 266 3.70 13.04 -3.52
CA TYR A 266 2.70 14.11 -3.35
C TYR A 266 3.18 15.50 -3.81
N ALA A 267 4.28 15.59 -4.58
CA ALA A 267 4.85 16.86 -5.04
C ALA A 267 3.81 17.73 -5.77
N HIS A 268 2.95 17.13 -6.59
CA HIS A 268 1.89 17.83 -7.32
C HIS A 268 0.88 18.54 -6.40
N VAL A 269 0.62 18.01 -5.21
CA VAL A 269 -0.30 18.63 -4.23
C VAL A 269 0.36 19.84 -3.58
N THR A 270 1.66 19.75 -3.25
CA THR A 270 2.40 20.85 -2.61
C THR A 270 2.58 22.03 -3.57
N ASP A 271 2.78 21.79 -4.87
CA ASP A 271 2.92 22.84 -5.88
C ASP A 271 1.62 23.63 -6.05
N GLU A 272 0.46 22.96 -6.06
CA GLU A 272 -0.85 23.61 -6.10
C GLU A 272 -1.14 24.42 -4.83
N THR A 273 -0.81 23.88 -3.65
CA THR A 273 -1.02 24.56 -2.37
C THR A 273 -0.16 25.82 -2.24
N VAL A 274 1.07 25.78 -2.73
CA VAL A 274 1.96 26.96 -2.77
C VAL A 274 1.38 28.05 -3.70
N SER A 275 0.85 27.67 -4.85
CA SER A 275 0.20 28.61 -5.79
C SER A 275 -1.03 29.28 -5.17
N TYR A 276 -1.88 28.51 -4.46
CA TYR A 276 -3.07 29.05 -3.77
C TYR A 276 -2.71 30.00 -2.61
N THR A 277 -1.65 29.71 -1.86
CA THR A 277 -1.20 30.55 -0.74
C THR A 277 -0.66 31.89 -1.25
N HIS A 278 0.05 31.89 -2.37
CA HIS A 278 0.51 33.13 -3.02
C HIS A 278 -0.63 33.97 -3.58
N LEU A 279 -1.66 33.37 -4.17
CA LEU A 279 -2.83 34.08 -4.67
C LEU A 279 -3.62 34.72 -3.54
N ARG A 280 -3.84 34.03 -2.42
CA ARG A 280 -4.52 34.57 -1.24
C ARG A 280 -3.73 35.68 -0.54
N ALA A 281 -2.41 35.62 -0.51
CA ALA A 281 -1.56 36.68 0.04
C ALA A 281 -1.68 37.96 -0.81
N HIS A 282 -1.75 37.83 -2.15
CA HIS A 282 -1.94 38.96 -3.04
C HIS A 282 -3.33 39.60 -2.95
N GLU A 283 -4.39 38.81 -2.71
CA GLU A 283 -5.75 39.33 -2.53
C GLU A 283 -5.93 40.08 -1.20
N THR A 284 -5.18 39.74 -0.15
CA THR A 284 -5.21 40.43 1.15
C THR A 284 -4.41 41.74 1.16
N GLU A 285 -3.45 41.92 0.27
CA GLU A 285 -2.71 43.20 0.14
C GLU A 285 -3.44 44.25 -0.72
N LEU A 286 -4.50 43.88 -1.44
CA LEU A 286 -5.29 44.78 -2.27
C LEU A 286 -6.49 45.41 -1.55
N HIS A 287 -6.68 45.12 -0.28
CA HIS A 287 -7.78 45.66 0.57
C HIS A 287 -7.29 46.35 1.85
N LEU A 288 -6.12 46.98 1.82
CA LEU A 288 -5.67 47.96 2.84
C LEU A 288 -5.47 49.34 2.23
#